data_cae8f075b4a54d6a99b973205ddedd24
#
_entry.id   cae8f075b4a54d6a99b973205ddedd24
#
_cell.length_a   1.000
_cell.length_b   1.000
_cell.length_c   1.000
_cell.angle_alpha   90.00
_cell.angle_beta   90.00
_cell.angle_gamma   90.00
#
_symmetry.space_group_name_H-M   'P 1'
#
loop_
_entity.id
_entity.type
_entity.pdbx_description
1 polymer ?
#
loop_
_entity_poly.entity_id
_entity_poly.type
_entity_poly.pdbx_seq_one_letter_code
_entity_poly.pdbx_strand_id
1 'polypeptide(L)'
;QSPRQNHLDVAPAGGAHKDPDLPVNATRQQVMVGDKMAYAAYFEGNMGYRNDVTVGIATGNDPETIYAVFGGSHFDNGCCFDYGNAETNNLDTGKGSMEALYFGNITGSCHTPGNGPWIQADLENGLWGGGTNNCASNTPMTAEFVTAVLRGGPGFFSLHGADSQKGTLTTL
;
A
#
# COMPACT_ATOMS: atom_id res chain seq x y z
N GLN A 1 10.07 9.61 22.03
CA GLN A 1 9.18 8.62 21.37
C GLN A 1 9.71 7.22 21.68
N SER A 2 8.80 6.27 21.94
CA SER A 2 9.20 4.88 22.09
C SER A 2 9.67 4.35 20.71
N PRO A 3 10.78 3.60 20.63
CA PRO A 3 11.22 3.01 19.36
C PRO A 3 10.23 2.00 18.77
N ARG A 4 9.18 1.64 19.50
CA ARG A 4 8.07 0.77 19.03
C ARG A 4 6.86 1.54 18.51
N GLN A 5 6.92 2.85 18.45
CA GLN A 5 5.85 3.68 17.88
C GLN A 5 6.23 4.09 16.46
N ASN A 6 5.22 4.23 15.61
CA ASN A 6 5.42 4.81 14.31
C ASN A 6 6.01 6.23 14.47
N HIS A 7 6.99 6.53 13.68
CA HIS A 7 7.59 7.86 13.58
C HIS A 7 7.55 8.32 12.12
N LEU A 8 7.83 9.60 11.88
CA LEU A 8 7.92 10.13 10.53
C LEU A 8 9.04 9.40 9.77
N ASP A 9 8.80 9.09 8.52
CA ASP A 9 9.84 8.51 7.68
C ASP A 9 10.97 9.53 7.47
N VAL A 10 12.18 9.06 7.55
CA VAL A 10 13.38 9.87 7.36
C VAL A 10 14.25 9.14 6.34
N ALA A 11 14.42 9.74 5.19
CA ALA A 11 15.28 9.17 4.18
C ALA A 11 16.71 8.94 4.73
N PRO A 12 17.31 7.79 4.43
CA PRO A 12 18.67 7.52 4.85
C PRO A 12 19.65 8.51 4.19
N ALA A 13 20.82 8.66 4.78
CA ALA A 13 21.89 9.46 4.21
C ALA A 13 22.19 8.99 2.78
N GLY A 14 21.93 9.83 1.79
CA GLY A 14 22.09 9.50 0.37
C GLY A 14 20.80 9.21 -0.39
N GLY A 15 19.67 9.12 0.29
CA GLY A 15 18.35 9.02 -0.36
C GLY A 15 17.95 10.29 -1.11
N ALA A 16 16.96 10.18 -2.00
CA ALA A 16 16.47 11.28 -2.83
C ALA A 16 15.81 12.39 -2.00
N HIS A 17 15.18 12.03 -0.89
CA HIS A 17 14.56 12.94 0.07
C HIS A 17 15.47 13.12 1.29
N LYS A 18 15.83 14.36 1.60
CA LYS A 18 16.76 14.70 2.70
C LYS A 18 16.05 15.10 3.98
N ASP A 19 14.82 15.51 3.86
CA ASP A 19 14.01 15.97 4.98
C ASP A 19 13.07 14.87 5.45
N PRO A 20 12.73 14.81 6.76
CA PRO A 20 11.71 13.92 7.27
C PRO A 20 10.36 14.17 6.60
N ASP A 21 9.58 13.13 6.41
CA ASP A 21 8.22 13.25 5.95
C ASP A 21 7.36 14.09 6.91
N LEU A 22 6.35 14.73 6.36
CA LEU A 22 5.42 15.54 7.12
C LEU A 22 4.36 14.64 7.79
N PRO A 23 3.86 15.03 8.97
CA PRO A 23 2.79 14.32 9.62
C PRO A 23 1.43 14.56 8.94
N VAL A 24 0.60 13.52 8.93
CA VAL A 24 -0.79 13.63 8.50
C VAL A 24 -1.59 14.47 9.52
N ASN A 25 -2.40 15.40 9.05
CA ASN A 25 -3.39 16.06 9.89
C ASN A 25 -4.58 15.10 10.11
N ALA A 26 -4.66 14.52 11.30
CA ALA A 26 -5.65 13.49 11.66
C ALA A 26 -7.11 13.97 11.63
N THR A 27 -7.37 15.27 11.49
CA THR A 27 -8.74 15.83 11.43
C THR A 27 -9.09 16.39 10.07
N ARG A 28 -8.19 16.29 9.09
CA ARG A 28 -8.37 16.90 7.77
C ARG A 28 -9.50 16.25 6.97
N GLN A 29 -9.53 14.91 6.95
CA GLN A 29 -10.46 14.17 6.10
C GLN A 29 -11.53 13.46 6.93
N GLN A 30 -12.71 14.03 6.94
CA GLN A 30 -13.89 13.41 7.53
C GLN A 30 -14.51 12.39 6.55
N VAL A 31 -14.91 11.25 7.06
CA VAL A 31 -15.60 10.19 6.32
C VAL A 31 -16.76 9.65 7.15
N MET A 32 -17.77 9.12 6.49
CA MET A 32 -18.88 8.43 7.15
C MET A 32 -18.66 6.92 7.10
N VAL A 33 -18.74 6.27 8.26
CA VAL A 33 -18.73 4.81 8.39
C VAL A 33 -20.07 4.40 8.97
N GLY A 34 -20.99 3.97 8.10
CA GLY A 34 -22.38 3.84 8.45
C GLY A 34 -23.00 5.20 8.84
N ASP A 35 -23.53 5.29 10.05
CA ASP A 35 -24.11 6.51 10.64
C ASP A 35 -23.10 7.31 11.52
N LYS A 36 -21.85 6.90 11.56
CA LYS A 36 -20.83 7.50 12.42
C LYS A 36 -19.81 8.31 11.62
N MET A 37 -19.51 9.49 12.10
CA MET A 37 -18.39 10.25 11.58
C MET A 37 -17.07 9.67 12.10
N ALA A 38 -16.13 9.50 11.18
CA ALA A 38 -14.76 9.08 11.45
C ALA A 38 -13.78 9.98 10.69
N TYR A 39 -12.49 9.76 10.87
CA TYR A 39 -11.46 10.48 10.14
C TYR A 39 -10.55 9.48 9.43
N ALA A 40 -10.26 9.75 8.18
CA ALA A 40 -9.26 9.03 7.41
C ALA A 40 -7.90 9.75 7.49
N ALA A 41 -6.84 9.00 7.42
CA ALA A 41 -5.51 9.55 7.20
C ALA A 41 -5.42 10.02 5.72
N TYR A 42 -5.20 11.31 5.53
CA TYR A 42 -5.08 11.92 4.21
C TYR A 42 -3.61 12.22 3.93
N PHE A 43 -2.99 11.38 3.12
CA PHE A 43 -1.59 11.52 2.73
C PHE A 43 -1.47 12.34 1.46
N GLU A 44 -0.57 13.31 1.47
CA GLU A 44 -0.05 14.02 0.29
C GLU A 44 1.41 13.64 0.08
N GLY A 45 2.00 14.05 -1.01
CA GLY A 45 3.42 13.84 -1.23
C GLY A 45 4.25 14.37 -0.05
N ASN A 46 5.29 13.66 0.31
CA ASN A 46 6.17 13.89 1.47
C ASN A 46 5.47 13.69 2.84
N MET A 47 4.47 12.85 2.91
CA MET A 47 3.86 12.40 4.17
C MET A 47 4.03 10.88 4.31
N GLY A 48 4.57 10.43 5.44
CA GLY A 48 4.78 9.02 5.68
C GLY A 48 5.12 8.69 7.13
N TYR A 49 4.94 7.44 7.47
CA TYR A 49 5.28 6.90 8.79
C TYR A 49 5.94 5.54 8.62
N ARG A 50 6.90 5.25 9.49
CA ARG A 50 7.53 3.95 9.59
C ARG A 50 7.69 3.48 11.02
N ASN A 51 7.93 2.20 11.19
CA ASN A 51 8.29 1.60 12.45
C ASN A 51 9.43 0.60 12.22
N ASP A 52 10.64 0.95 12.66
CA ASP A 52 11.84 0.12 12.46
C ASP A 52 12.01 -0.96 13.55
N VAL A 53 11.14 -0.96 14.56
CA VAL A 53 11.22 -1.91 15.70
C VAL A 53 9.88 -2.60 15.89
N THR A 54 9.55 -3.47 14.96
CA THR A 54 8.34 -4.28 15.03
C THR A 54 8.56 -5.58 15.83
N VAL A 55 7.50 -6.12 16.40
CA VAL A 55 7.52 -7.39 17.13
C VAL A 55 6.30 -8.21 16.74
N GLY A 56 6.52 -9.49 16.43
CA GLY A 56 5.45 -10.41 16.05
C GLY A 56 4.92 -10.20 14.61
N ILE A 57 5.70 -9.56 13.78
CA ILE A 57 5.45 -9.44 12.34
C ILE A 57 6.03 -10.67 11.64
N ALA A 58 5.35 -11.16 10.62
CA ALA A 58 5.82 -12.23 9.76
C ALA A 58 7.19 -11.88 9.14
N THR A 59 8.05 -12.86 8.99
CA THR A 59 9.38 -12.71 8.38
C THR A 59 9.67 -13.85 7.42
N GLY A 60 10.43 -13.56 6.37
CA GLY A 60 10.81 -14.56 5.38
C GLY A 60 9.58 -15.13 4.65
N ASN A 61 9.32 -16.41 4.81
CA ASN A 61 8.18 -17.11 4.21
C ASN A 61 7.02 -17.36 5.18
N ASP A 62 7.00 -16.69 6.32
CA ASP A 62 5.87 -16.83 7.24
C ASP A 62 4.59 -16.30 6.58
N PRO A 63 3.45 -16.97 6.75
CA PRO A 63 2.20 -16.46 6.19
C PRO A 63 1.80 -15.13 6.80
N GLU A 64 1.43 -14.18 5.95
CA GLU A 64 0.92 -12.88 6.39
C GLU A 64 -0.28 -12.41 5.58
N THR A 65 -0.97 -11.42 6.09
CA THR A 65 -2.04 -10.72 5.40
C THR A 65 -1.98 -9.23 5.72
N ILE A 66 -1.86 -8.43 4.68
CA ILE A 66 -1.91 -6.97 4.76
C ILE A 66 -3.22 -6.51 4.12
N TYR A 67 -3.93 -5.59 4.77
CA TYR A 67 -5.13 -5.01 4.18
C TYR A 67 -5.25 -3.53 4.49
N ALA A 68 -5.87 -2.80 3.58
CA ALA A 68 -6.18 -1.39 3.73
C ALA A 68 -7.50 -1.03 3.08
N VAL A 69 -8.09 0.09 3.52
CA VAL A 69 -9.21 0.74 2.83
C VAL A 69 -8.71 2.08 2.32
N PHE A 70 -8.74 2.25 1.00
CA PHE A 70 -8.31 3.47 0.32
C PHE A 70 -9.51 4.32 -0.09
N GLY A 71 -9.35 5.65 -0.09
CA GLY A 71 -10.24 6.54 -0.80
C GLY A 71 -10.03 6.39 -2.30
N GLY A 72 -11.06 5.95 -3.04
CA GLY A 72 -10.94 5.61 -4.46
C GLY A 72 -10.71 6.79 -5.40
N SER A 73 -10.86 8.01 -4.90
CA SER A 73 -10.59 9.26 -5.65
C SER A 73 -9.30 9.97 -5.25
N HIS A 74 -8.58 9.45 -4.23
CA HIS A 74 -7.33 10.01 -3.75
C HIS A 74 -6.23 8.95 -3.84
N PHE A 75 -5.44 9.03 -4.88
CA PHE A 75 -4.38 8.07 -5.19
C PHE A 75 -3.24 8.75 -5.94
N ASP A 76 -2.08 8.11 -5.96
CA ASP A 76 -0.90 8.61 -6.63
C ASP A 76 -0.89 8.25 -8.13
N ASN A 77 -0.32 9.16 -8.93
CA ASN A 77 0.01 8.94 -10.33
C ASN A 77 1.49 8.62 -10.55
N GLY A 78 2.23 8.52 -9.47
CA GLY A 78 3.66 8.23 -9.42
C GLY A 78 3.98 7.05 -8.51
N CYS A 79 5.21 6.65 -8.42
CA CYS A 79 5.69 5.76 -7.39
C CYS A 79 6.19 6.57 -6.20
N CYS A 80 5.85 6.23 -4.98
CA CYS A 80 4.76 5.34 -4.61
C CYS A 80 4.14 5.83 -3.32
N PHE A 81 2.87 5.54 -3.10
CA PHE A 81 2.31 5.47 -1.75
C PHE A 81 2.05 4.00 -1.46
N ASP A 82 2.78 3.45 -0.52
CA ASP A 82 2.75 2.04 -0.16
C ASP A 82 2.35 1.85 1.29
N TYR A 83 1.60 0.80 1.56
CA TYR A 83 1.22 0.41 2.91
C TYR A 83 1.57 -1.05 3.16
N GLY A 84 2.56 -1.30 4.00
CA GLY A 84 3.00 -2.65 4.30
C GLY A 84 4.38 -2.71 4.96
N ASN A 85 5.13 -3.74 4.63
CA ASN A 85 6.47 -3.99 5.11
C ASN A 85 7.51 -3.51 4.09
N ALA A 86 8.65 -3.07 4.58
CA ALA A 86 9.82 -2.73 3.79
C ALA A 86 11.09 -2.97 4.61
N GLU A 87 12.24 -2.88 3.97
CA GLU A 87 13.53 -2.92 4.65
C GLU A 87 13.72 -1.69 5.54
N THR A 88 14.54 -1.85 6.58
CA THR A 88 14.75 -0.79 7.59
C THR A 88 15.75 0.28 7.17
N ASN A 89 16.48 0.08 6.08
CA ASN A 89 17.51 1.01 5.62
C ASN A 89 17.06 1.93 4.49
N ASN A 90 15.83 1.80 3.97
CA ASN A 90 15.27 2.53 2.84
C ASN A 90 16.13 2.47 1.56
N LEU A 91 16.88 1.41 1.38
CA LEU A 91 17.69 1.19 0.21
C LEU A 91 17.04 0.11 -0.64
N ASP A 92 16.45 0.51 -1.75
CA ASP A 92 16.02 -0.45 -2.77
C ASP A 92 17.26 -1.19 -3.28
N THR A 93 17.39 -2.42 -2.82
CA THR A 93 18.49 -3.30 -3.22
C THR A 93 18.11 -4.28 -4.32
N GLY A 94 16.85 -4.25 -4.77
CA GLY A 94 16.31 -5.15 -5.76
C GLY A 94 16.30 -6.62 -5.33
N LYS A 95 16.28 -6.90 -4.02
CA LYS A 95 16.29 -8.26 -3.46
C LYS A 95 14.94 -8.73 -2.94
N GLY A 96 13.89 -7.94 -3.11
CA GLY A 96 12.54 -8.31 -2.71
C GLY A 96 12.37 -8.38 -1.20
N SER A 97 12.66 -7.30 -0.50
CA SER A 97 12.47 -7.18 0.96
C SER A 97 11.16 -6.50 1.34
N MET A 98 10.36 -6.13 0.35
CA MET A 98 9.13 -5.37 0.51
C MET A 98 7.90 -6.21 0.20
N GLU A 99 6.88 -6.09 1.04
CA GLU A 99 5.52 -6.58 0.79
C GLU A 99 4.55 -5.46 1.17
N ALA A 100 4.04 -4.74 0.19
CA ALA A 100 3.16 -3.61 0.43
C ALA A 100 2.01 -3.52 -0.57
N LEU A 101 0.93 -2.90 -0.13
CA LEU A 101 -0.19 -2.54 -1.00
C LEU A 101 0.08 -1.19 -1.63
N TYR A 102 -0.04 -1.12 -2.94
CA TYR A 102 -0.07 0.08 -3.74
C TYR A 102 -1.48 0.30 -4.30
N PHE A 103 -1.96 1.54 -4.28
CA PHE A 103 -3.20 1.93 -4.96
C PHE A 103 -2.96 3.20 -5.77
N GLY A 104 -3.05 3.11 -7.09
CA GLY A 104 -2.76 4.25 -7.96
C GLY A 104 -2.80 3.95 -9.45
N ASN A 105 -2.26 4.86 -10.24
CA ASN A 105 -2.34 4.83 -11.70
C ASN A 105 -1.08 4.29 -12.42
N ILE A 106 -0.05 3.89 -11.68
CA ILE A 106 1.13 3.31 -12.32
C ILE A 106 0.81 1.88 -12.76
N THR A 107 1.07 1.59 -14.00
CA THR A 107 0.93 0.24 -14.55
C THR A 107 2.10 -0.68 -14.19
N GLY A 108 3.24 -0.12 -13.76
CA GLY A 108 4.41 -0.88 -13.34
C GLY A 108 4.83 -1.95 -14.34
N SER A 109 5.11 -3.15 -13.84
CA SER A 109 5.35 -4.34 -14.65
C SER A 109 4.06 -5.00 -15.14
N CYS A 110 2.92 -4.51 -14.71
CA CYS A 110 1.60 -5.01 -15.08
C CYS A 110 1.01 -4.17 -16.20
N HIS A 111 0.63 -4.81 -17.28
CA HIS A 111 -0.17 -4.19 -18.34
C HIS A 111 -1.65 -4.46 -18.07
N THR A 112 -2.17 -3.85 -16.99
CA THR A 112 -3.59 -3.95 -16.66
C THR A 112 -4.43 -3.16 -17.69
N PRO A 113 -5.57 -3.67 -18.15
CA PRO A 113 -6.42 -2.93 -19.04
C PRO A 113 -7.10 -1.74 -18.34
N GLY A 114 -7.24 -0.62 -19.05
CA GLY A 114 -7.94 0.57 -18.56
C GLY A 114 -7.01 1.70 -18.11
N ASN A 115 -7.58 2.66 -17.41
CA ASN A 115 -6.90 3.89 -16.98
C ASN A 115 -6.70 3.97 -15.46
N GLY A 116 -6.78 2.87 -14.73
CA GLY A 116 -6.65 2.87 -13.27
C GLY A 116 -7.77 3.61 -12.54
N PRO A 117 -7.66 3.85 -11.23
CA PRO A 117 -6.59 3.31 -10.38
C PRO A 117 -6.71 1.80 -10.17
N TRP A 118 -5.59 1.15 -9.89
CA TRP A 118 -5.51 -0.28 -9.62
C TRP A 118 -5.00 -0.55 -8.19
N ILE A 119 -5.44 -1.66 -7.63
CA ILE A 119 -4.77 -2.27 -6.49
C ILE A 119 -3.61 -3.09 -7.04
N GLN A 120 -2.42 -2.90 -6.52
CA GLN A 120 -1.23 -3.68 -6.84
C GLN A 120 -0.46 -3.98 -5.56
N ALA A 121 0.44 -4.95 -5.60
CA ALA A 121 1.43 -5.16 -4.56
C ALA A 121 2.77 -4.61 -5.04
N ASP A 122 3.42 -3.81 -4.21
CA ASP A 122 4.82 -3.49 -4.38
C ASP A 122 5.66 -4.55 -3.66
N LEU A 123 6.45 -5.25 -4.43
CA LEU A 123 7.34 -6.32 -3.98
C LEU A 123 8.82 -5.93 -4.19
N GLU A 124 9.12 -4.63 -4.19
CA GLU A 124 10.42 -3.99 -4.41
C GLU A 124 10.98 -4.15 -5.83
N ASN A 125 10.72 -5.26 -6.49
CA ASN A 125 11.16 -5.51 -7.87
C ASN A 125 10.13 -5.11 -8.92
N GLY A 126 9.22 -4.23 -8.56
CA GLY A 126 8.13 -3.69 -9.39
C GLY A 126 6.75 -4.08 -8.89
N LEU A 127 5.76 -3.36 -9.40
CA LEU A 127 4.38 -3.54 -9.02
C LEU A 127 3.78 -4.80 -9.66
N TRP A 128 3.16 -5.65 -8.85
CA TRP A 128 2.44 -6.85 -9.26
C TRP A 128 0.94 -6.66 -9.06
N GLY A 129 0.16 -6.84 -10.10
CA GLY A 129 -1.30 -6.64 -10.10
C GLY A 129 -2.13 -7.90 -9.98
N GLY A 130 -1.59 -8.97 -9.45
CA GLY A 130 -2.28 -10.25 -9.33
C GLY A 130 -2.13 -11.17 -10.56
N GLY A 131 -2.58 -12.41 -10.40
CA GLY A 131 -2.54 -13.41 -11.47
C GLY A 131 -1.15 -13.86 -11.91
N THR A 132 -1.10 -14.71 -12.91
CA THR A 132 0.14 -15.29 -13.44
C THR A 132 0.60 -14.68 -14.77
N ASN A 133 -0.27 -13.97 -15.49
CA ASN A 133 -0.01 -13.45 -16.83
C ASN A 133 -0.31 -11.96 -16.91
N ASN A 134 0.72 -11.13 -16.71
CA ASN A 134 0.66 -9.69 -16.94
C ASN A 134 -0.54 -8.98 -16.29
N CYS A 135 -1.00 -9.50 -15.16
CA CYS A 135 -2.11 -8.93 -14.37
C CYS A 135 -3.42 -8.71 -15.19
N ALA A 136 -3.67 -9.55 -16.15
CA ALA A 136 -4.80 -9.37 -17.08
C ALA A 136 -6.19 -9.43 -16.40
N SER A 137 -6.27 -9.98 -15.19
CA SER A 137 -7.49 -10.03 -14.39
C SER A 137 -7.70 -8.79 -13.52
N ASN A 138 -6.67 -7.98 -13.30
CA ASN A 138 -6.78 -6.78 -12.48
C ASN A 138 -7.53 -5.69 -13.25
N THR A 139 -8.62 -5.21 -12.69
CA THR A 139 -9.45 -4.15 -13.26
C THR A 139 -9.37 -2.88 -12.44
N PRO A 140 -9.55 -1.69 -13.05
CA PRO A 140 -9.60 -0.43 -12.31
C PRO A 140 -10.67 -0.45 -11.20
N MET A 141 -10.31 0.06 -10.03
CA MET A 141 -11.18 0.13 -8.86
C MET A 141 -11.64 1.58 -8.67
N THR A 142 -12.83 1.91 -9.15
CA THR A 142 -13.39 3.28 -9.17
C THR A 142 -14.46 3.53 -8.10
N ALA A 143 -14.57 2.64 -7.10
CA ALA A 143 -15.48 2.83 -5.97
C ALA A 143 -15.05 4.01 -5.09
N GLU A 144 -15.97 4.59 -4.34
CA GLU A 144 -15.65 5.67 -3.39
C GLU A 144 -14.65 5.24 -2.32
N PHE A 145 -14.79 4.01 -1.81
CA PHE A 145 -13.82 3.35 -0.95
C PHE A 145 -13.47 1.97 -1.49
N VAL A 146 -12.20 1.66 -1.48
CA VAL A 146 -11.63 0.45 -2.06
C VAL A 146 -10.92 -0.34 -0.98
N THR A 147 -11.37 -1.57 -0.73
CA THR A 147 -10.66 -2.52 0.12
C THR A 147 -9.65 -3.28 -0.70
N ALA A 148 -8.40 -3.26 -0.27
CA ALA A 148 -7.32 -4.04 -0.85
C ALA A 148 -6.78 -5.04 0.17
N VAL A 149 -6.46 -6.25 -0.28
CA VAL A 149 -5.87 -7.31 0.55
C VAL A 149 -4.75 -8.00 -0.21
N LEU A 150 -3.57 -8.02 0.38
CA LEU A 150 -2.43 -8.82 -0.06
C LEU A 150 -2.23 -9.96 0.94
N ARG A 151 -2.15 -11.18 0.45
CA ARG A 151 -1.80 -12.36 1.25
C ARG A 151 -0.54 -12.97 0.68
N GLY A 152 0.43 -13.21 1.55
CA GLY A 152 1.68 -13.89 1.25
C GLY A 152 1.86 -15.16 2.06
N GLY A 153 2.74 -16.03 1.59
CA GLY A 153 3.14 -17.26 2.27
C GLY A 153 4.08 -18.09 1.41
N PRO A 154 4.53 -19.26 1.88
CA PRO A 154 5.51 -20.07 1.18
C PRO A 154 5.11 -20.38 -0.27
N GLY A 155 5.77 -19.71 -1.21
CA GLY A 155 5.60 -19.96 -2.65
C GLY A 155 4.34 -19.37 -3.29
N PHE A 156 3.62 -18.46 -2.61
CA PHE A 156 2.47 -17.79 -3.22
C PHE A 156 2.25 -16.37 -2.71
N PHE A 157 1.69 -15.56 -3.61
CA PHE A 157 0.98 -14.32 -3.28
C PHE A 157 -0.43 -14.37 -3.85
N SER A 158 -1.37 -13.71 -3.19
CA SER A 158 -2.71 -13.46 -3.74
C SER A 158 -3.16 -12.05 -3.42
N LEU A 159 -3.68 -11.36 -4.43
CA LEU A 159 -4.15 -9.99 -4.34
C LEU A 159 -5.67 -9.95 -4.53
N HIS A 160 -6.34 -9.21 -3.68
CA HIS A 160 -7.79 -9.10 -3.72
C HIS A 160 -8.23 -7.65 -3.60
N GLY A 161 -9.35 -7.35 -4.23
CA GLY A 161 -9.97 -6.03 -4.18
C GLY A 161 -11.48 -6.09 -4.00
N ALA A 162 -12.04 -5.04 -3.44
CA ALA A 162 -13.48 -4.87 -3.32
C ALA A 162 -13.89 -3.39 -3.34
N ASP A 163 -15.10 -3.12 -3.84
CA ASP A 163 -15.85 -1.96 -3.42
C ASP A 163 -16.24 -2.16 -1.94
N SER A 164 -15.67 -1.34 -1.05
CA SER A 164 -15.85 -1.48 0.40
C SER A 164 -17.31 -1.40 0.84
N GLN A 165 -18.17 -0.79 0.02
CA GLN A 165 -19.60 -0.61 0.31
C GLN A 165 -20.44 -1.82 -0.15
N LYS A 166 -19.90 -2.70 -0.99
CA LYS A 166 -20.61 -3.89 -1.50
C LYS A 166 -20.24 -5.19 -0.81
N GLY A 167 -19.09 -5.22 -0.13
CA GLY A 167 -18.68 -6.35 0.69
C GLY A 167 -18.29 -7.64 -0.05
N THR A 168 -18.07 -7.58 -1.37
CA THR A 168 -17.62 -8.74 -2.15
C THR A 168 -16.15 -8.59 -2.49
N LEU A 169 -15.32 -9.44 -1.93
CA LEU A 169 -13.88 -9.49 -2.20
C LEU A 169 -13.62 -10.37 -3.43
N THR A 170 -12.95 -9.81 -4.42
CA THR A 170 -12.61 -10.47 -5.69
C THR A 170 -11.11 -10.68 -5.79
N THR A 171 -10.67 -11.82 -6.27
CA THR A 171 -9.26 -12.07 -6.62
C THR A 171 -8.91 -11.30 -7.90
N LEU A 172 -7.77 -10.62 -7.88
CA LEU A 172 -7.24 -9.81 -8.98
C LEU A 172 -6.19 -10.58 -9.77
#